data_896207466aa723e938f384035269cd86
#
_entry.id   896207466aa723e938f384035269cd86
#
_cell.length_a   1.000
_cell.length_b   1.000
_cell.length_c   1.000
_cell.angle_alpha   90.00
_cell.angle_beta   90.00
_cell.angle_gamma   90.00
#
_symmetry.space_group_name_H-M   'P 1'
#
loop_
_entity.id
_entity.type
_entity.pdbx_description
1 polymer ?
#
loop_
_entity_poly.entity_id
_entity_poly.type
_entity_poly.pdbx_seq_one_letter_code
_entity_poly.pdbx_strand_id
1 'polypeptide(L)'
;MFGKKNKEKKVSSEKEESEKIVSKETSLVDPSYNIKKLYKKGVNLMADEKLDDAIEIFEQALRIEPDNVEILMKLGYARFHLEDHLDALKVYDKVLEIDVTNPEAWNLKGLVHYEQKKYSQALDAVNKAIESDKSYGMAWYNKACFLSLLNQVPESLQALKHAIEIDVKNARKSIRDKDFANVRIEEGFKRIQEVVVLESVRQGYHTLGAIVWTTFLDKADAELALKKLLEKGLIIQNEKRDGLSRIPIYDLADNIAEKIGKEKIGFFGLTKKKLPKPVKNLKAMSQAIHSARESIEEADVEKTIEVFDEFIDTTKSGEQMIENFFEEHREIRLWTIRLKDRGEEYIIENKEKMLEVLDNIEVTITKKLRDEIA
;
A
#
# COMPACT_ATOMS: atom_id res chain seq x y z
N MET A 1 -5.91 17.98 -70.88
CA MET A 1 -4.88 17.64 -69.88
C MET A 1 -4.51 18.76 -68.91
N PHE A 2 -5.38 19.75 -68.68
CA PHE A 2 -5.08 20.92 -67.80
C PHE A 2 -5.82 20.94 -66.46
N GLY A 3 -6.66 19.91 -66.15
CA GLY A 3 -7.44 19.89 -64.91
C GLY A 3 -6.87 19.13 -63.74
N LYS A 4 -5.89 18.23 -63.90
CA LYS A 4 -5.32 17.43 -62.84
C LYS A 4 -4.19 18.09 -62.03
N LYS A 5 -3.37 18.93 -62.68
CA LYS A 5 -2.24 19.63 -62.03
C LYS A 5 -2.64 20.70 -61.02
N ASN A 6 -3.82 21.26 -61.12
CA ASN A 6 -4.30 22.28 -60.15
C ASN A 6 -4.94 21.69 -58.89
N LYS A 7 -5.43 20.44 -58.93
CA LYS A 7 -5.94 19.74 -57.72
C LYS A 7 -4.83 19.25 -56.81
N GLU A 8 -3.74 18.76 -57.43
CA GLU A 8 -2.58 18.23 -56.64
C GLU A 8 -1.81 19.37 -55.94
N LYS A 9 -1.67 20.54 -56.57
CA LYS A 9 -1.06 21.72 -55.91
C LYS A 9 -1.92 22.32 -54.79
N LYS A 10 -3.23 22.21 -54.86
CA LYS A 10 -4.13 22.71 -53.79
C LYS A 10 -4.14 21.80 -52.58
N VAL A 11 -4.07 20.48 -52.78
CA VAL A 11 -4.00 19.48 -51.70
C VAL A 11 -2.63 19.49 -51.00
N SER A 12 -1.53 19.75 -51.72
CA SER A 12 -0.20 19.89 -51.09
C SER A 12 -0.06 21.19 -50.30
N SER A 13 -0.63 22.31 -50.78
CA SER A 13 -0.60 23.59 -50.06
C SER A 13 -1.51 23.57 -48.82
N GLU A 14 -2.65 22.91 -48.85
CA GLU A 14 -3.56 22.75 -47.68
C GLU A 14 -2.94 21.79 -46.65
N LYS A 15 -2.13 20.79 -47.06
CA LYS A 15 -1.38 19.94 -46.15
C LYS A 15 -0.20 20.69 -45.50
N GLU A 16 0.57 21.47 -46.28
CA GLU A 16 1.66 22.29 -45.74
C GLU A 16 1.17 23.41 -44.82
N GLU A 17 -0.01 23.94 -45.08
CA GLU A 17 -0.62 24.95 -44.23
C GLU A 17 -1.19 24.34 -42.92
N SER A 18 -1.80 23.16 -43.01
CA SER A 18 -2.25 22.42 -41.80
C SER A 18 -1.06 21.93 -40.96
N GLU A 19 0.05 21.47 -41.58
CA GLU A 19 1.28 21.11 -40.84
C GLU A 19 1.96 22.34 -40.21
N LYS A 20 1.90 23.52 -40.86
CA LYS A 20 2.37 24.81 -40.29
C LYS A 20 1.50 25.34 -39.18
N ILE A 21 0.19 25.12 -39.25
CA ILE A 21 -0.76 25.51 -38.17
C ILE A 21 -0.55 24.59 -36.95
N VAL A 22 -0.45 23.29 -37.16
CA VAL A 22 -0.16 22.33 -36.08
C VAL A 22 1.21 22.60 -35.45
N SER A 23 2.24 22.93 -36.26
CA SER A 23 3.57 23.30 -35.74
C SER A 23 3.60 24.66 -35.02
N LYS A 24 2.68 25.60 -35.33
CA LYS A 24 2.57 26.89 -34.64
C LYS A 24 1.75 26.80 -33.34
N GLU A 25 0.73 25.98 -33.29
CA GLU A 25 -0.03 25.74 -32.04
C GLU A 25 0.78 24.95 -31.00
N THR A 26 1.66 24.04 -31.43
CA THR A 26 2.59 23.35 -30.54
C THR A 26 3.74 24.23 -30.02
N SER A 27 4.01 25.39 -30.65
CA SER A 27 5.08 26.31 -30.23
C SER A 27 4.67 27.35 -29.16
N LEU A 28 3.39 27.39 -28.77
CA LEU A 28 2.85 28.36 -27.78
C LEU A 28 2.54 27.76 -26.42
N VAL A 29 2.68 26.43 -26.25
CA VAL A 29 2.47 25.78 -24.95
C VAL A 29 3.84 25.52 -24.34
N ASP A 30 4.07 26.06 -23.16
CA ASP A 30 5.29 25.82 -22.38
C ASP A 30 5.58 24.30 -22.32
N PRO A 31 6.76 23.85 -22.78
CA PRO A 31 7.12 22.44 -22.73
C PRO A 31 6.93 21.81 -21.36
N SER A 32 7.14 22.57 -20.28
CA SER A 32 6.93 22.13 -18.89
C SER A 32 5.47 21.81 -18.59
N TYR A 33 4.53 22.53 -19.20
CA TYR A 33 3.09 22.26 -19.07
C TYR A 33 2.72 20.92 -19.75
N ASN A 34 3.27 20.65 -20.91
CA ASN A 34 3.05 19.42 -21.63
C ASN A 34 3.62 18.22 -20.87
N ILE A 35 4.80 18.33 -20.28
CA ILE A 35 5.43 17.27 -19.47
C ILE A 35 4.56 16.95 -18.25
N LYS A 36 4.12 17.95 -17.47
CA LYS A 36 3.24 17.73 -16.30
C LYS A 36 1.92 17.06 -16.69
N LYS A 37 1.36 17.42 -17.82
CA LYS A 37 0.12 16.81 -18.34
C LYS A 37 0.34 15.35 -18.72
N LEU A 38 1.44 15.04 -19.43
CA LEU A 38 1.81 13.67 -19.79
C LEU A 38 2.11 12.83 -18.55
N TYR A 39 2.89 13.35 -17.61
CA TYR A 39 3.17 12.69 -16.34
C TYR A 39 1.88 12.30 -15.59
N LYS A 40 0.98 13.28 -15.40
CA LYS A 40 -0.32 13.01 -14.73
C LYS A 40 -1.14 11.96 -15.47
N LYS A 41 -1.17 12.02 -16.82
CA LYS A 41 -1.87 11.02 -17.65
C LYS A 41 -1.25 9.64 -17.47
N GLY A 42 0.08 9.51 -17.49
CA GLY A 42 0.78 8.24 -17.28
C GLY A 42 0.51 7.66 -15.88
N VAL A 43 0.56 8.49 -14.84
CA VAL A 43 0.24 8.06 -13.46
C VAL A 43 -1.21 7.57 -13.34
N ASN A 44 -2.16 8.24 -13.97
CA ASN A 44 -3.56 7.80 -13.97
C ASN A 44 -3.72 6.45 -14.69
N LEU A 45 -3.05 6.27 -15.84
CA LEU A 45 -3.06 4.99 -16.56
C LEU A 45 -2.45 3.85 -15.73
N MET A 46 -1.38 4.13 -14.97
CA MET A 46 -0.85 3.15 -14.01
C MET A 46 -1.87 2.79 -12.92
N ALA A 47 -2.60 3.78 -12.41
CA ALA A 47 -3.65 3.54 -11.41
C ALA A 47 -4.82 2.71 -11.98
N ASP A 48 -5.08 2.82 -13.28
CA ASP A 48 -6.07 2.04 -14.02
C ASP A 48 -5.52 0.67 -14.49
N GLU A 49 -4.32 0.29 -14.08
CA GLU A 49 -3.60 -0.94 -14.49
C GLU A 49 -3.31 -1.03 -16.00
N LYS A 50 -3.40 0.08 -16.73
CA LYS A 50 -3.07 0.20 -18.17
C LYS A 50 -1.60 0.51 -18.37
N LEU A 51 -0.75 -0.45 -18.02
CA LEU A 51 0.70 -0.24 -17.94
C LEU A 51 1.35 0.01 -19.30
N ASP A 52 0.91 -0.67 -20.37
CA ASP A 52 1.42 -0.44 -21.72
C ASP A 52 1.14 1.00 -22.19
N ASP A 53 -0.10 1.47 -22.00
CA ASP A 53 -0.47 2.84 -22.36
C ASP A 53 0.33 3.86 -21.51
N ALA A 54 0.56 3.55 -20.22
CA ALA A 54 1.35 4.41 -19.35
C ALA A 54 2.81 4.52 -19.81
N ILE A 55 3.40 3.42 -20.24
CA ILE A 55 4.76 3.38 -20.82
C ILE A 55 4.84 4.30 -22.03
N GLU A 56 3.91 4.19 -22.99
CA GLU A 56 3.88 5.04 -24.16
C GLU A 56 3.83 6.54 -23.79
N ILE A 57 3.04 6.90 -22.80
CA ILE A 57 2.91 8.28 -22.32
C ILE A 57 4.19 8.76 -21.63
N PHE A 58 4.84 7.93 -20.82
CA PHE A 58 6.11 8.29 -20.18
C PHE A 58 7.23 8.41 -21.22
N GLU A 59 7.27 7.55 -22.23
CA GLU A 59 8.22 7.67 -23.34
C GLU A 59 7.98 8.93 -24.17
N GLN A 60 6.72 9.35 -24.38
CA GLN A 60 6.40 10.64 -25.00
C GLN A 60 6.94 11.81 -24.18
N ALA A 61 6.79 11.77 -22.87
CA ALA A 61 7.29 12.80 -21.96
C ALA A 61 8.86 12.84 -21.98
N LEU A 62 9.51 11.68 -21.99
CA LEU A 62 10.98 11.57 -22.05
C LEU A 62 11.58 11.97 -23.40
N ARG A 63 10.79 12.04 -24.48
CA ARG A 63 11.25 12.67 -25.74
C ARG A 63 11.40 14.19 -25.58
N ILE A 64 10.66 14.80 -24.68
CA ILE A 64 10.73 16.25 -24.40
C ILE A 64 11.84 16.51 -23.38
N GLU A 65 11.91 15.71 -22.32
CA GLU A 65 12.88 15.83 -21.23
C GLU A 65 13.51 14.47 -20.91
N PRO A 66 14.59 14.08 -21.64
CA PRO A 66 15.15 12.73 -21.59
C PRO A 66 15.71 12.30 -20.22
N ASP A 67 16.09 13.27 -19.38
CA ASP A 67 16.75 13.04 -18.11
C ASP A 67 15.86 13.37 -16.91
N ASN A 68 14.54 13.42 -17.12
CA ASN A 68 13.59 13.60 -16.04
C ASN A 68 13.52 12.35 -15.16
N VAL A 69 14.18 12.42 -14.01
CA VAL A 69 14.32 11.30 -13.07
C VAL A 69 12.95 10.79 -12.60
N GLU A 70 11.99 11.69 -12.31
CA GLU A 70 10.66 11.31 -11.82
C GLU A 70 9.90 10.47 -12.86
N ILE A 71 9.96 10.86 -14.13
CA ILE A 71 9.32 10.11 -15.22
C ILE A 71 10.05 8.79 -15.48
N LEU A 72 11.40 8.78 -15.47
CA LEU A 72 12.19 7.56 -15.58
C LEU A 72 11.85 6.56 -14.49
N MET A 73 11.70 7.01 -13.23
CA MET A 73 11.31 6.15 -12.12
C MET A 73 9.93 5.52 -12.36
N LYS A 74 8.94 6.28 -12.84
CA LYS A 74 7.61 5.73 -13.17
C LYS A 74 7.64 4.78 -14.36
N LEU A 75 8.43 5.08 -15.39
CA LEU A 75 8.64 4.19 -16.53
C LEU A 75 9.26 2.85 -16.10
N GLY A 76 10.33 2.91 -15.29
CA GLY A 76 10.97 1.71 -14.75
C GLY A 76 10.01 0.87 -13.91
N TYR A 77 9.19 1.53 -13.09
CA TYR A 77 8.16 0.88 -12.28
C TYR A 77 7.09 0.19 -13.16
N ALA A 78 6.59 0.86 -14.21
CA ALA A 78 5.60 0.28 -15.12
C ALA A 78 6.16 -0.96 -15.84
N ARG A 79 7.42 -0.88 -16.34
CA ARG A 79 8.11 -2.03 -16.97
C ARG A 79 8.34 -3.18 -16.00
N PHE A 80 8.70 -2.88 -14.76
CA PHE A 80 8.85 -3.89 -13.70
C PHE A 80 7.54 -4.67 -13.48
N HIS A 81 6.40 -3.98 -13.42
CA HIS A 81 5.09 -4.62 -13.24
C HIS A 81 4.58 -5.38 -14.47
N LEU A 82 5.11 -5.10 -15.66
CA LEU A 82 4.91 -5.92 -16.86
C LEU A 82 5.91 -7.08 -16.96
N GLU A 83 6.70 -7.33 -15.90
CA GLU A 83 7.75 -8.35 -15.88
C GLU A 83 8.86 -8.11 -16.93
N ASP A 84 8.92 -6.91 -17.53
CA ASP A 84 9.97 -6.49 -18.44
C ASP A 84 11.23 -6.08 -17.66
N HIS A 85 11.82 -7.07 -16.99
CA HIS A 85 12.92 -6.89 -16.04
C HIS A 85 14.17 -6.28 -16.67
N LEU A 86 14.45 -6.61 -17.94
CA LEU A 86 15.67 -6.11 -18.62
C LEU A 86 15.55 -4.61 -18.91
N ASP A 87 14.41 -4.17 -19.39
CA ASP A 87 14.21 -2.75 -19.69
C ASP A 87 13.98 -1.94 -18.43
N ALA A 88 13.33 -2.51 -17.39
CA ALA A 88 13.28 -1.88 -16.09
C ALA A 88 14.69 -1.60 -15.52
N LEU A 89 15.61 -2.56 -15.59
CA LEU A 89 17.02 -2.37 -15.17
C LEU A 89 17.71 -1.26 -15.95
N LYS A 90 17.55 -1.21 -17.29
CA LYS A 90 18.14 -0.14 -18.13
C LYS A 90 17.64 1.25 -17.71
N VAL A 91 16.33 1.35 -17.41
CA VAL A 91 15.75 2.62 -16.98
C VAL A 91 16.29 3.03 -15.60
N TYR A 92 16.39 2.10 -14.64
CA TYR A 92 17.00 2.42 -13.33
C TYR A 92 18.49 2.71 -13.44
N ASP A 93 19.22 2.05 -14.35
CA ASP A 93 20.62 2.39 -14.62
C ASP A 93 20.75 3.81 -15.14
N LYS A 94 19.86 4.24 -16.05
CA LYS A 94 19.83 5.62 -16.54
C LYS A 94 19.53 6.62 -15.39
N VAL A 95 18.63 6.30 -14.48
CA VAL A 95 18.41 7.12 -13.28
C VAL A 95 19.69 7.26 -12.47
N LEU A 96 20.41 6.16 -12.28
CA LEU A 96 21.65 6.14 -11.48
C LEU A 96 22.86 6.77 -12.22
N GLU A 97 22.83 6.90 -13.52
CA GLU A 97 23.78 7.72 -14.28
C GLU A 97 23.57 9.21 -14.02
N ILE A 98 22.30 9.64 -13.81
CA ILE A 98 21.94 11.03 -13.50
C ILE A 98 22.16 11.33 -12.02
N ASP A 99 21.69 10.44 -11.14
CA ASP A 99 21.79 10.54 -9.68
C ASP A 99 22.22 9.19 -9.08
N VAL A 100 23.54 9.01 -8.97
CA VAL A 100 24.15 7.78 -8.44
C VAL A 100 23.77 7.51 -6.97
N THR A 101 23.28 8.54 -6.26
CA THR A 101 22.89 8.45 -4.86
C THR A 101 21.40 8.23 -4.64
N ASN A 102 20.62 7.99 -5.71
CA ASN A 102 19.19 7.77 -5.62
C ASN A 102 18.86 6.44 -4.91
N PRO A 103 18.38 6.46 -3.66
CA PRO A 103 18.17 5.25 -2.88
C PRO A 103 16.99 4.43 -3.41
N GLU A 104 15.97 5.09 -3.97
CA GLU A 104 14.80 4.41 -4.55
C GLU A 104 15.17 3.63 -5.79
N ALA A 105 16.00 4.21 -6.69
CA ALA A 105 16.47 3.52 -7.90
C ALA A 105 17.31 2.27 -7.55
N TRP A 106 18.23 2.38 -6.59
CA TRP A 106 18.99 1.23 -6.10
C TRP A 106 18.08 0.16 -5.50
N ASN A 107 17.10 0.54 -4.71
CA ASN A 107 16.16 -0.39 -4.10
C ASN A 107 15.30 -1.11 -5.16
N LEU A 108 14.82 -0.39 -6.18
CA LEU A 108 14.03 -0.97 -7.26
C LEU A 108 14.86 -1.91 -8.14
N LYS A 109 16.14 -1.61 -8.41
CA LYS A 109 17.07 -2.59 -9.00
C LYS A 109 17.17 -3.85 -8.16
N GLY A 110 17.24 -3.72 -6.84
CA GLY A 110 17.23 -4.85 -5.92
C GLY A 110 15.97 -5.70 -6.07
N LEU A 111 14.80 -5.09 -6.18
CA LEU A 111 13.55 -5.81 -6.41
C LEU A 111 13.51 -6.54 -7.76
N VAL A 112 14.03 -5.93 -8.84
CA VAL A 112 14.14 -6.63 -10.14
C VAL A 112 15.03 -7.88 -10.02
N HIS A 113 16.16 -7.79 -9.33
CA HIS A 113 17.01 -8.96 -9.09
C HIS A 113 16.34 -10.00 -8.19
N TYR A 114 15.54 -9.57 -7.21
CA TYR A 114 14.74 -10.45 -6.35
C TYR A 114 13.73 -11.27 -7.17
N GLU A 115 12.97 -10.64 -8.07
CA GLU A 115 12.03 -11.35 -8.96
C GLU A 115 12.75 -12.37 -9.86
N GLN A 116 13.98 -12.07 -10.26
CA GLN A 116 14.84 -13.01 -10.97
C GLN A 116 15.48 -14.08 -10.06
N LYS A 117 15.17 -14.10 -8.76
CA LYS A 117 15.77 -14.97 -7.75
C LYS A 117 17.30 -14.82 -7.60
N LYS A 118 17.84 -13.69 -8.01
CA LYS A 118 19.26 -13.32 -7.91
C LYS A 118 19.52 -12.59 -6.60
N TYR A 119 19.27 -13.28 -5.47
CA TYR A 119 19.23 -12.66 -4.14
C TYR A 119 20.54 -11.97 -3.72
N SER A 120 21.70 -12.47 -4.16
CA SER A 120 22.99 -11.81 -3.88
C SER A 120 23.08 -10.46 -4.59
N GLN A 121 22.66 -10.38 -5.86
CA GLN A 121 22.65 -9.12 -6.62
C GLN A 121 21.57 -8.16 -6.06
N ALA A 122 20.44 -8.70 -5.62
CA ALA A 122 19.42 -7.93 -4.92
C ALA A 122 19.96 -7.31 -3.63
N LEU A 123 20.73 -8.08 -2.86
CA LEU A 123 21.38 -7.63 -1.61
C LEU A 123 22.41 -6.54 -1.87
N ASP A 124 23.23 -6.67 -2.92
CA ASP A 124 24.22 -5.66 -3.30
C ASP A 124 23.55 -4.33 -3.66
N ALA A 125 22.43 -4.38 -4.40
CA ALA A 125 21.70 -3.19 -4.80
C ALA A 125 21.08 -2.47 -3.58
N VAL A 126 20.40 -3.19 -2.68
CA VAL A 126 19.81 -2.56 -1.49
C VAL A 126 20.85 -2.07 -0.50
N ASN A 127 22.06 -2.65 -0.45
CA ASN A 127 23.16 -2.10 0.34
C ASN A 127 23.55 -0.71 -0.18
N LYS A 128 23.64 -0.51 -1.50
CA LYS A 128 23.89 0.81 -2.10
C LYS A 128 22.76 1.80 -1.80
N ALA A 129 21.49 1.34 -1.79
CA ALA A 129 20.38 2.18 -1.37
C ALA A 129 20.54 2.65 0.09
N ILE A 130 20.97 1.77 1.00
CA ILE A 130 21.21 2.09 2.42
C ILE A 130 22.43 2.99 2.59
N GLU A 131 23.49 2.80 1.79
CA GLU A 131 24.66 3.67 1.78
C GLU A 131 24.28 5.10 1.36
N SER A 132 23.39 5.23 0.38
CA SER A 132 22.88 6.52 -0.11
C SER A 132 21.95 7.19 0.90
N ASP A 133 21.05 6.42 1.54
CA ASP A 133 20.17 6.92 2.60
C ASP A 133 19.93 5.84 3.69
N LYS A 134 20.59 6.03 4.84
CA LYS A 134 20.45 5.12 6.00
C LYS A 134 19.05 5.14 6.62
N SER A 135 18.25 6.17 6.36
CA SER A 135 16.87 6.30 6.84
C SER A 135 15.84 5.69 5.90
N TYR A 136 16.25 5.18 4.75
CA TYR A 136 15.35 4.57 3.76
C TYR A 136 14.89 3.18 4.21
N GLY A 137 13.83 3.13 5.00
CA GLY A 137 13.33 1.92 5.67
C GLY A 137 12.96 0.78 4.73
N MET A 138 12.51 1.07 3.49
CA MET A 138 12.21 0.02 2.50
C MET A 138 13.44 -0.78 2.10
N ALA A 139 14.60 -0.14 1.94
CA ALA A 139 15.84 -0.85 1.63
C ALA A 139 16.27 -1.77 2.79
N TRP A 140 16.14 -1.34 4.04
CA TRP A 140 16.40 -2.18 5.20
C TRP A 140 15.46 -3.38 5.27
N TYR A 141 14.18 -3.18 4.97
CA TYR A 141 13.20 -4.27 4.93
C TYR A 141 13.54 -5.30 3.83
N ASN A 142 13.79 -4.82 2.60
CA ASN A 142 14.16 -5.67 1.48
C ASN A 142 15.49 -6.39 1.74
N LYS A 143 16.47 -5.72 2.36
CA LYS A 143 17.71 -6.36 2.83
C LYS A 143 17.42 -7.52 3.76
N ALA A 144 16.49 -7.35 4.71
CA ALA A 144 16.11 -8.42 5.62
C ALA A 144 15.49 -9.60 4.89
N CYS A 145 14.60 -9.37 3.91
CA CYS A 145 14.02 -10.40 3.06
C CYS A 145 15.11 -11.17 2.29
N PHE A 146 16.01 -10.44 1.61
CA PHE A 146 17.04 -11.08 0.78
C PHE A 146 18.03 -11.89 1.63
N LEU A 147 18.42 -11.40 2.81
CA LEU A 147 19.25 -12.15 3.77
C LEU A 147 18.54 -13.40 4.28
N SER A 148 17.23 -13.31 4.55
CA SER A 148 16.43 -14.48 4.92
C SER A 148 16.45 -15.54 3.82
N LEU A 149 16.21 -15.16 2.58
CA LEU A 149 16.23 -16.06 1.42
C LEU A 149 17.62 -16.66 1.14
N LEU A 150 18.68 -15.95 1.52
CA LEU A 150 20.06 -16.44 1.51
C LEU A 150 20.42 -17.28 2.75
N ASN A 151 19.45 -17.54 3.64
CA ASN A 151 19.62 -18.27 4.91
C ASN A 151 20.63 -17.61 5.88
N GLN A 152 20.82 -16.29 5.77
CA GLN A 152 21.65 -15.49 6.67
C GLN A 152 20.77 -14.91 7.78
N VAL A 153 20.30 -15.79 8.67
CA VAL A 153 19.25 -15.52 9.66
C VAL A 153 19.62 -14.41 10.66
N PRO A 154 20.80 -14.38 11.27
CA PRO A 154 21.19 -13.34 12.22
C PRO A 154 21.19 -11.94 11.58
N GLU A 155 21.76 -11.83 10.38
CA GLU A 155 21.86 -10.58 9.62
C GLU A 155 20.48 -10.11 9.14
N SER A 156 19.60 -11.06 8.74
CA SER A 156 18.21 -10.80 8.40
C SER A 156 17.45 -10.16 9.57
N LEU A 157 17.56 -10.76 10.76
CA LEU A 157 16.94 -10.21 11.98
C LEU A 157 17.48 -8.82 12.34
N GLN A 158 18.76 -8.58 12.17
CA GLN A 158 19.36 -7.28 12.41
C GLN A 158 18.85 -6.24 11.42
N ALA A 159 18.79 -6.56 10.14
CA ALA A 159 18.26 -5.66 9.10
C ALA A 159 16.76 -5.39 9.32
N LEU A 160 15.97 -6.41 9.67
CA LEU A 160 14.55 -6.26 9.98
C LEU A 160 14.35 -5.37 11.21
N LYS A 161 15.18 -5.51 12.23
CA LYS A 161 15.17 -4.63 13.40
C LYS A 161 15.36 -3.16 12.99
N HIS A 162 16.35 -2.86 12.15
CA HIS A 162 16.57 -1.50 11.64
C HIS A 162 15.36 -0.98 10.84
N ALA A 163 14.77 -1.81 9.99
CA ALA A 163 13.55 -1.44 9.26
C ALA A 163 12.40 -1.08 10.20
N ILE A 164 12.24 -1.82 11.32
CA ILE A 164 11.20 -1.59 12.33
C ILE A 164 11.51 -0.33 13.16
N GLU A 165 12.77 -0.04 13.46
CA GLU A 165 13.18 1.19 14.14
C GLU A 165 12.86 2.44 13.33
N ILE A 166 12.92 2.34 11.99
CA ILE A 166 12.53 3.42 11.07
C ILE A 166 11.01 3.53 10.96
N ASP A 167 10.34 2.41 10.70
CA ASP A 167 8.87 2.34 10.63
C ASP A 167 8.37 1.04 11.27
N VAL A 168 7.65 1.17 12.39
CA VAL A 168 7.08 0.05 13.16
C VAL A 168 6.11 -0.81 12.33
N LYS A 169 5.53 -0.27 11.26
CA LYS A 169 4.67 -1.03 10.34
C LYS A 169 5.39 -2.22 9.71
N ASN A 170 6.71 -2.15 9.56
CA ASN A 170 7.52 -3.25 9.06
C ASN A 170 7.46 -4.50 9.95
N ALA A 171 7.24 -4.33 11.26
CA ALA A 171 7.04 -5.46 12.17
C ALA A 171 5.80 -6.27 11.77
N ARG A 172 4.66 -5.60 11.56
CA ARG A 172 3.41 -6.26 11.15
C ARG A 172 3.51 -6.85 9.75
N LYS A 173 4.15 -6.15 8.81
CA LYS A 173 4.39 -6.64 7.45
C LYS A 173 5.18 -7.96 7.47
N SER A 174 6.22 -8.05 8.30
CA SER A 174 7.08 -9.23 8.38
C SER A 174 6.37 -10.50 8.90
N ILE A 175 5.31 -10.36 9.69
CA ILE A 175 4.53 -11.52 10.20
C ILE A 175 3.93 -12.35 9.05
N ARG A 176 3.45 -11.70 7.99
CA ARG A 176 2.80 -12.36 6.84
C ARG A 176 3.75 -12.64 5.68
N ASP A 177 4.90 -12.00 5.66
CA ASP A 177 5.81 -12.06 4.53
C ASP A 177 6.49 -13.43 4.44
N LYS A 178 6.28 -14.13 3.33
CA LYS A 178 6.77 -15.49 3.09
C LYS A 178 8.29 -15.58 3.10
N ASP A 179 8.98 -14.50 2.81
CA ASP A 179 10.44 -14.45 2.79
C ASP A 179 11.06 -14.68 4.16
N PHE A 180 10.30 -14.48 5.25
CA PHE A 180 10.75 -14.76 6.62
C PHE A 180 10.39 -16.15 7.15
N ALA A 181 9.95 -17.08 6.30
CA ALA A 181 9.49 -18.39 6.76
C ALA A 181 10.52 -19.14 7.62
N ASN A 182 11.80 -19.07 7.27
CA ASN A 182 12.92 -19.70 8.01
C ASN A 182 13.35 -18.90 9.24
N VAL A 183 13.04 -17.60 9.30
CA VAL A 183 13.43 -16.70 10.39
C VAL A 183 12.38 -16.66 11.51
N ARG A 184 11.12 -16.99 11.22
CA ARG A 184 9.99 -16.92 12.19
C ARG A 184 10.18 -17.80 13.43
N ILE A 185 10.90 -18.90 13.31
CA ILE A 185 11.15 -19.83 14.43
C ILE A 185 12.15 -19.28 15.44
N GLU A 186 12.92 -18.28 15.06
CA GLU A 186 13.98 -17.72 15.87
C GLU A 186 13.46 -16.85 17.02
N GLU A 187 14.15 -16.89 18.15
CA GLU A 187 13.79 -16.09 19.33
C GLU A 187 13.83 -14.58 19.03
N GLY A 188 14.72 -14.14 18.13
CA GLY A 188 14.76 -12.76 17.64
C GLY A 188 13.48 -12.33 16.96
N PHE A 189 12.84 -13.23 16.18
CA PHE A 189 11.56 -12.94 15.52
C PHE A 189 10.39 -12.94 16.52
N LYS A 190 10.42 -13.78 17.54
CA LYS A 190 9.42 -13.76 18.62
C LYS A 190 9.36 -12.42 19.35
N ARG A 191 10.50 -11.73 19.47
CA ARG A 191 10.51 -10.35 20.00
C ARG A 191 9.82 -9.35 19.05
N ILE A 192 9.87 -9.58 17.74
CA ILE A 192 9.10 -8.77 16.77
C ILE A 192 7.60 -9.02 16.94
N GLN A 193 7.18 -10.26 17.19
CA GLN A 193 5.79 -10.59 17.53
C GLN A 193 5.31 -9.83 18.78
N GLU A 194 6.14 -9.74 19.82
CA GLU A 194 5.82 -8.92 21.00
C GLU A 194 5.64 -7.43 20.67
N VAL A 195 6.48 -6.88 19.80
CA VAL A 195 6.34 -5.48 19.34
C VAL A 195 5.03 -5.27 18.60
N VAL A 196 4.66 -6.20 17.71
CA VAL A 196 3.39 -6.11 16.97
C VAL A 196 2.19 -6.18 17.90
N VAL A 197 2.22 -7.07 18.91
CA VAL A 197 1.16 -7.16 19.92
C VAL A 197 1.08 -5.89 20.79
N LEU A 198 2.24 -5.40 21.26
CA LEU A 198 2.28 -4.17 22.06
C LEU A 198 1.73 -2.97 21.26
N GLU A 199 2.10 -2.86 19.99
CA GLU A 199 1.58 -1.79 19.11
C GLU A 199 0.07 -1.93 18.89
N SER A 200 -0.44 -3.16 18.75
CA SER A 200 -1.87 -3.44 18.65
C SER A 200 -2.63 -2.97 19.92
N VAL A 201 -2.12 -3.31 21.11
CA VAL A 201 -2.68 -2.84 22.40
C VAL A 201 -2.62 -1.31 22.48
N ARG A 202 -1.52 -0.70 22.05
CA ARG A 202 -1.36 0.76 22.01
C ARG A 202 -2.38 1.45 21.09
N GLN A 203 -2.79 0.78 20.03
CA GLN A 203 -3.81 1.27 19.08
C GLN A 203 -5.25 1.07 19.58
N GLY A 204 -5.44 0.48 20.76
CA GLY A 204 -6.75 0.28 21.38
C GLY A 204 -7.38 -1.08 21.11
N TYR A 205 -6.62 -2.06 20.62
CA TYR A 205 -7.09 -3.43 20.46
C TYR A 205 -6.81 -4.23 21.74
N HIS A 206 -7.80 -4.30 22.63
CA HIS A 206 -7.62 -4.79 24.00
C HIS A 206 -7.98 -6.26 24.19
N THR A 207 -8.67 -6.91 23.26
CA THR A 207 -9.06 -8.32 23.39
C THR A 207 -8.14 -9.23 22.59
N LEU A 208 -7.94 -10.48 23.04
CA LEU A 208 -7.13 -11.46 22.30
C LEU A 208 -7.61 -11.62 20.85
N GLY A 209 -8.92 -11.69 20.61
CA GLY A 209 -9.48 -11.80 19.26
C GLY A 209 -9.13 -10.61 18.38
N ALA A 210 -9.25 -9.37 18.91
CA ALA A 210 -8.88 -8.15 18.19
C ALA A 210 -7.36 -8.09 17.92
N ILE A 211 -6.53 -8.52 18.88
CA ILE A 211 -5.09 -8.56 18.75
C ILE A 211 -4.68 -9.58 17.65
N VAL A 212 -5.19 -10.80 17.70
CA VAL A 212 -4.96 -11.83 16.67
C VAL A 212 -5.32 -11.31 15.28
N TRP A 213 -6.51 -10.69 15.18
CA TRP A 213 -6.98 -10.15 13.91
C TRP A 213 -6.10 -9.01 13.37
N THR A 214 -5.65 -8.10 14.23
CA THR A 214 -4.86 -6.94 13.79
C THR A 214 -3.39 -7.26 13.56
N THR A 215 -2.85 -8.25 14.27
CA THR A 215 -1.42 -8.62 14.18
C THR A 215 -1.15 -9.69 13.14
N PHE A 216 -2.19 -10.43 12.71
CA PHE A 216 -2.08 -11.63 11.86
C PHE A 216 -1.26 -12.79 12.48
N LEU A 217 -1.02 -12.73 13.77
CA LEU A 217 -0.44 -13.85 14.50
C LEU A 217 -1.49 -14.95 14.67
N ASP A 218 -1.05 -16.18 14.74
CA ASP A 218 -1.93 -17.22 15.28
C ASP A 218 -2.22 -17.00 16.77
N LYS A 219 -3.25 -17.67 17.26
CA LYS A 219 -3.70 -17.47 18.65
C LYS A 219 -2.62 -17.82 19.67
N ALA A 220 -1.86 -18.89 19.43
CA ALA A 220 -0.82 -19.35 20.35
C ALA A 220 0.35 -18.36 20.43
N ASP A 221 0.79 -17.84 19.30
CA ASP A 221 1.84 -16.82 19.22
C ASP A 221 1.41 -15.52 19.87
N ALA A 222 0.16 -15.09 19.66
CA ALA A 222 -0.39 -13.90 20.30
C ALA A 222 -0.49 -14.05 21.83
N GLU A 223 -0.96 -15.20 22.33
CA GLU A 223 -1.02 -15.52 23.75
C GLU A 223 0.38 -15.55 24.38
N LEU A 224 1.37 -16.14 23.69
CA LEU A 224 2.74 -16.16 24.15
C LEU A 224 3.36 -14.77 24.23
N ALA A 225 3.12 -13.93 23.22
CA ALA A 225 3.60 -12.56 23.20
C ALA A 225 2.93 -11.72 24.31
N LEU A 226 1.61 -11.85 24.51
CA LEU A 226 0.89 -11.21 25.63
C LEU A 226 1.45 -11.62 26.99
N LYS A 227 1.68 -12.93 27.20
CA LYS A 227 2.28 -13.41 28.44
C LYS A 227 3.65 -12.79 28.70
N LYS A 228 4.52 -12.73 27.69
CA LYS A 228 5.85 -12.10 27.82
C LYS A 228 5.77 -10.61 28.10
N LEU A 229 4.80 -9.91 27.50
CA LEU A 229 4.57 -8.49 27.74
C LEU A 229 4.04 -8.20 29.15
N LEU A 230 3.17 -9.08 29.69
CA LEU A 230 2.73 -9.05 31.08
C LEU A 230 3.90 -9.28 32.04
N GLU A 231 4.73 -10.31 31.82
CA GLU A 231 5.92 -10.60 32.61
C GLU A 231 6.93 -9.43 32.63
N LYS A 232 7.02 -8.69 31.52
CA LYS A 232 7.84 -7.48 31.41
C LYS A 232 7.19 -6.23 32.03
N GLY A 233 5.95 -6.31 32.47
CA GLY A 233 5.18 -5.16 33.00
C GLY A 233 4.93 -4.06 31.98
N LEU A 234 4.85 -4.41 30.68
CA LEU A 234 4.58 -3.46 29.60
C LEU A 234 3.08 -3.29 29.36
N ILE A 235 2.32 -4.33 29.67
CA ILE A 235 0.86 -4.34 29.62
C ILE A 235 0.30 -4.86 30.97
N ILE A 236 -0.97 -4.57 31.22
CA ILE A 236 -1.75 -5.12 32.34
C ILE A 236 -2.93 -5.90 31.76
N GLN A 237 -3.40 -6.89 32.52
CA GLN A 237 -4.60 -7.65 32.18
C GLN A 237 -5.72 -7.28 33.13
N ASN A 238 -6.85 -6.89 32.56
CA ASN A 238 -8.11 -6.61 33.25
C ASN A 238 -9.19 -7.58 32.75
N GLU A 239 -10.40 -7.50 33.31
CA GLU A 239 -11.56 -8.25 32.87
C GLU A 239 -12.67 -7.31 32.42
N LYS A 240 -13.29 -7.58 31.28
CA LYS A 240 -14.49 -6.90 30.79
C LYS A 240 -15.66 -7.89 30.77
N ARG A 241 -16.86 -7.46 31.19
CA ARG A 241 -18.08 -8.24 31.01
C ARG A 241 -18.51 -8.21 29.54
N ASP A 242 -18.75 -9.38 28.97
CA ASP A 242 -19.32 -9.58 27.64
C ASP A 242 -20.55 -10.52 27.80
N GLY A 243 -21.70 -9.92 27.94
CA GLY A 243 -22.92 -10.64 28.31
C GLY A 243 -22.80 -11.30 29.71
N LEU A 244 -22.92 -12.64 29.75
CA LEU A 244 -22.79 -13.47 30.97
C LEU A 244 -21.33 -13.89 31.24
N SER A 245 -20.42 -13.67 30.29
CA SER A 245 -19.03 -14.09 30.40
C SER A 245 -18.12 -12.92 30.81
N ARG A 246 -16.96 -13.24 31.39
CA ARG A 246 -15.86 -12.30 31.60
C ARG A 246 -14.76 -12.64 30.62
N ILE A 247 -14.32 -11.67 29.87
CA ILE A 247 -13.22 -11.82 28.91
C ILE A 247 -12.02 -11.01 29.37
N PRO A 248 -10.78 -11.54 29.19
CA PRO A 248 -9.59 -10.76 29.47
C PRO A 248 -9.45 -9.62 28.46
N ILE A 249 -9.08 -8.45 28.96
CA ILE A 249 -8.66 -7.30 28.17
C ILE A 249 -7.25 -6.90 28.59
N TYR A 250 -6.50 -6.36 27.65
CA TYR A 250 -5.10 -5.99 27.81
C TYR A 250 -4.93 -4.50 27.56
N ASP A 251 -4.34 -3.81 28.53
CA ASP A 251 -4.09 -2.38 28.45
C ASP A 251 -2.59 -2.10 28.64
N LEU A 252 -2.12 -0.95 28.18
CA LEU A 252 -0.77 -0.51 28.50
C LEU A 252 -0.66 -0.27 30.02
N ALA A 253 0.45 -0.67 30.63
CA ALA A 253 0.72 -0.30 32.02
C ALA A 253 0.87 1.22 32.15
N ASP A 254 0.35 1.82 33.23
CA ASP A 254 0.28 3.28 33.42
C ASP A 254 1.62 3.99 33.25
N ASN A 255 2.68 3.40 33.80
CA ASN A 255 4.06 3.90 33.67
C ASN A 255 4.57 3.88 32.21
N ILE A 256 4.05 2.96 31.40
CA ILE A 256 4.41 2.81 29.98
C ILE A 256 3.60 3.79 29.14
N ALA A 257 2.31 3.94 29.39
CA ALA A 257 1.45 4.93 28.73
C ALA A 257 2.02 6.34 28.88
N GLU A 258 2.55 6.70 30.06
CA GLU A 258 3.19 7.98 30.32
C GLU A 258 4.56 8.09 29.60
N LYS A 259 5.39 7.05 29.62
CA LYS A 259 6.70 7.00 28.95
C LYS A 259 6.58 7.04 27.44
N ILE A 260 5.64 6.31 26.81
CA ILE A 260 5.36 6.39 25.36
C ILE A 260 4.99 7.83 24.99
N GLY A 261 4.40 8.57 25.92
CA GLY A 261 4.10 10.00 25.76
C GLY A 261 5.33 10.92 25.74
N LYS A 262 6.45 10.55 26.33
CA LYS A 262 7.62 11.43 26.59
C LYS A 262 8.95 10.98 25.95
N GLU A 263 9.17 9.67 25.73
CA GLU A 263 10.46 9.14 25.25
C GLU A 263 10.28 8.01 24.23
N LYS A 264 11.31 7.79 23.39
CA LYS A 264 11.44 6.58 22.59
C LYS A 264 11.61 5.39 23.52
N ILE A 265 10.63 4.47 23.57
CA ILE A 265 10.82 3.24 24.34
C ILE A 265 11.90 2.43 23.65
N GLY A 266 13.05 2.36 24.31
CA GLY A 266 14.28 1.83 23.79
C GLY A 266 14.32 0.31 23.70
N PHE A 267 13.57 -0.25 22.77
CA PHE A 267 13.91 -1.51 22.12
C PHE A 267 13.62 -1.44 20.63
N PHE A 268 12.64 -0.63 20.23
CA PHE A 268 12.27 -0.35 18.84
C PHE A 268 11.75 1.09 18.65
N GLY A 269 12.28 2.07 19.39
CA GLY A 269 12.06 3.50 19.10
C GLY A 269 10.62 3.90 18.77
N LEU A 270 9.63 3.43 19.55
CA LEU A 270 8.23 3.82 19.35
C LEU A 270 8.10 5.34 19.50
N THR A 271 7.97 6.03 18.38
CA THR A 271 7.81 7.48 18.35
C THR A 271 6.37 7.86 18.63
N LYS A 272 6.21 9.02 19.27
CA LYS A 272 4.95 9.70 19.53
C LYS A 272 4.15 9.92 18.25
N LYS A 273 3.34 8.95 17.81
CA LYS A 273 2.16 9.28 17.00
C LYS A 273 1.00 9.45 17.95
N LYS A 274 0.27 10.57 17.86
CA LYS A 274 -0.98 10.77 18.59
C LYS A 274 -1.83 9.53 18.42
N LEU A 275 -2.41 9.03 19.53
CA LEU A 275 -3.48 8.02 19.47
C LEU A 275 -4.46 8.41 18.37
N PRO A 276 -4.89 7.48 17.53
CA PRO A 276 -5.88 7.75 16.52
C PRO A 276 -7.10 8.39 17.17
N LYS A 277 -7.53 9.55 16.65
CA LYS A 277 -8.84 10.09 17.05
C LYS A 277 -9.89 9.05 16.67
N PRO A 278 -10.88 8.76 17.54
CA PRO A 278 -11.96 7.85 17.19
C PRO A 278 -12.56 8.24 15.84
N VAL A 279 -12.83 7.23 15.01
CA VAL A 279 -13.30 7.43 13.65
C VAL A 279 -14.70 8.06 13.73
N LYS A 280 -14.79 9.35 13.44
CA LYS A 280 -16.05 10.12 13.52
C LYS A 280 -17.17 9.59 12.60
N ASN A 281 -16.84 8.70 11.66
CA ASN A 281 -17.74 8.27 10.61
C ASN A 281 -18.21 6.82 10.69
N LEU A 282 -17.99 6.10 11.82
CA LEU A 282 -18.42 4.70 11.94
C LEU A 282 -19.94 4.52 11.77
N LYS A 283 -20.75 5.50 12.20
CA LYS A 283 -22.21 5.47 11.97
C LYS A 283 -22.60 5.63 10.51
N ALA A 284 -21.93 6.54 9.80
CA ALA A 284 -22.14 6.72 8.36
C ALA A 284 -21.75 5.46 7.59
N MET A 285 -20.65 4.82 7.95
CA MET A 285 -20.24 3.54 7.35
C MET A 285 -21.21 2.41 7.62
N SER A 286 -21.74 2.29 8.84
CA SER A 286 -22.76 1.29 9.16
C SER A 286 -24.03 1.51 8.32
N GLN A 287 -24.44 2.75 8.10
CA GLN A 287 -25.56 3.09 7.22
C GLN A 287 -25.27 2.74 5.77
N ALA A 288 -24.08 3.06 5.25
CA ALA A 288 -23.66 2.73 3.88
C ALA A 288 -23.64 1.21 3.66
N ILE A 289 -23.16 0.42 4.62
CA ILE A 289 -23.18 -1.05 4.56
C ILE A 289 -24.60 -1.59 4.51
N HIS A 290 -25.50 -1.04 5.32
CA HIS A 290 -26.91 -1.46 5.32
C HIS A 290 -27.58 -1.16 3.97
N SER A 291 -27.37 0.06 3.42
CA SER A 291 -27.89 0.45 2.11
C SER A 291 -27.28 -0.37 0.95
N ALA A 292 -25.98 -0.72 1.06
CA ALA A 292 -25.33 -1.59 0.08
C ALA A 292 -25.94 -2.99 0.08
N ARG A 293 -26.25 -3.55 1.25
CA ARG A 293 -26.89 -4.84 1.37
C ARG A 293 -28.26 -4.85 0.70
N GLU A 294 -29.12 -3.88 1.00
CA GLU A 294 -30.42 -3.73 0.38
C GLU A 294 -30.32 -3.65 -1.16
N SER A 295 -29.43 -2.81 -1.68
CA SER A 295 -29.25 -2.64 -3.11
C SER A 295 -28.73 -3.90 -3.81
N ILE A 296 -27.87 -4.70 -3.17
CA ILE A 296 -27.40 -5.99 -3.67
C ILE A 296 -28.52 -7.03 -3.64
N GLU A 297 -29.37 -7.03 -2.61
CA GLU A 297 -30.53 -7.92 -2.52
C GLU A 297 -31.56 -7.65 -3.61
N GLU A 298 -31.78 -6.37 -3.92
CA GLU A 298 -32.68 -5.88 -4.98
C GLU A 298 -32.06 -5.95 -6.38
N ALA A 299 -30.77 -6.29 -6.50
CA ALA A 299 -29.97 -6.25 -7.72
C ALA A 299 -29.94 -4.86 -8.40
N ASP A 300 -30.10 -3.78 -7.62
CA ASP A 300 -30.05 -2.41 -8.09
C ASP A 300 -28.61 -1.97 -8.30
N VAL A 301 -28.17 -1.99 -9.56
CA VAL A 301 -26.80 -1.70 -9.97
C VAL A 301 -26.41 -0.25 -9.67
N GLU A 302 -27.25 0.71 -9.99
CA GLU A 302 -26.95 2.15 -9.82
C GLU A 302 -26.81 2.50 -8.34
N LYS A 303 -27.75 2.05 -7.53
CA LYS A 303 -27.72 2.23 -6.07
C LYS A 303 -26.53 1.51 -5.42
N THR A 304 -26.19 0.30 -5.88
CA THR A 304 -25.04 -0.45 -5.37
C THR A 304 -23.72 0.28 -5.67
N ILE A 305 -23.56 0.81 -6.88
CA ILE A 305 -22.39 1.61 -7.27
C ILE A 305 -22.30 2.88 -6.42
N GLU A 306 -23.41 3.62 -6.27
CA GLU A 306 -23.47 4.86 -5.48
C GLU A 306 -23.02 4.61 -4.02
N VAL A 307 -23.58 3.59 -3.39
CA VAL A 307 -23.27 3.26 -2.00
C VAL A 307 -21.83 2.75 -1.83
N PHE A 308 -21.32 1.99 -2.79
CA PHE A 308 -19.92 1.56 -2.78
C PHE A 308 -18.95 2.75 -2.96
N ASP A 309 -19.26 3.68 -3.87
CA ASP A 309 -18.46 4.89 -4.05
C ASP A 309 -18.51 5.77 -2.78
N GLU A 310 -19.68 5.90 -2.11
CA GLU A 310 -19.82 6.59 -0.81
C GLU A 310 -19.00 5.90 0.29
N PHE A 311 -19.03 4.57 0.37
CA PHE A 311 -18.21 3.81 1.31
C PHE A 311 -16.73 4.05 1.08
N ILE A 312 -16.27 4.01 -0.18
CA ILE A 312 -14.89 4.25 -0.57
C ILE A 312 -14.46 5.68 -0.18
N ASP A 313 -15.29 6.69 -0.41
CA ASP A 313 -14.97 8.07 -0.09
C ASP A 313 -14.99 8.34 1.42
N THR A 314 -15.90 7.72 2.15
CA THR A 314 -15.93 7.78 3.62
C THR A 314 -14.69 7.14 4.22
N THR A 315 -14.18 6.05 3.63
CA THR A 315 -12.96 5.38 4.06
C THR A 315 -11.68 6.13 3.70
N LYS A 316 -11.67 6.91 2.60
CA LYS A 316 -10.53 7.77 2.22
C LYS A 316 -10.32 8.95 3.17
N SER A 317 -11.35 9.46 3.79
CA SER A 317 -11.28 10.61 4.71
C SER A 317 -10.63 10.29 6.05
N GLY A 318 -10.40 9.00 6.36
CA GLY A 318 -9.74 8.52 7.56
C GLY A 318 -8.57 7.61 7.22
N GLU A 319 -7.34 8.14 7.09
CA GLU A 319 -6.12 7.35 6.79
C GLU A 319 -5.98 6.06 7.61
N GLN A 320 -6.60 5.98 8.79
CA GLN A 320 -6.56 4.82 9.69
C GLN A 320 -7.60 3.74 9.39
N MET A 321 -8.69 4.09 8.74
CA MET A 321 -9.72 3.12 8.37
C MET A 321 -9.32 2.26 7.19
N ILE A 322 -8.58 2.81 6.24
CA ILE A 322 -8.07 2.08 5.07
C ILE A 322 -7.17 0.91 5.50
N GLU A 323 -6.35 1.09 6.55
CA GLU A 323 -5.48 0.01 7.08
C GLU A 323 -6.28 -1.16 7.69
N ASN A 324 -7.46 -0.90 8.26
CA ASN A 324 -8.30 -1.93 8.89
C ASN A 324 -9.22 -2.67 7.92
N PHE A 325 -9.53 -2.08 6.76
CA PHE A 325 -10.44 -2.61 5.75
C PHE A 325 -9.78 -2.65 4.36
N PHE A 326 -8.45 -2.78 4.32
CA PHE A 326 -7.71 -2.66 3.06
C PHE A 326 -8.13 -3.70 2.02
N GLU A 327 -8.32 -4.95 2.42
CA GLU A 327 -8.75 -6.02 1.51
C GLU A 327 -10.22 -5.81 1.11
N GLU A 328 -11.10 -5.51 2.06
CA GLU A 328 -12.51 -5.26 1.79
C GLU A 328 -12.71 -3.99 0.94
N HIS A 329 -11.97 -2.94 1.22
CA HIS A 329 -11.98 -1.72 0.41
C HIS A 329 -11.49 -2.00 -1.02
N ARG A 330 -10.46 -2.81 -1.19
CA ARG A 330 -9.98 -3.26 -2.50
C ARG A 330 -11.02 -4.08 -3.22
N GLU A 331 -11.67 -5.02 -2.55
CA GLU A 331 -12.75 -5.83 -3.14
C GLU A 331 -13.94 -4.98 -3.55
N ILE A 332 -14.42 -4.08 -2.68
CA ILE A 332 -15.53 -3.16 -3.00
C ILE A 332 -15.18 -2.28 -4.20
N ARG A 333 -13.97 -1.76 -4.28
CA ARG A 333 -13.52 -0.97 -5.43
C ARG A 333 -13.49 -1.78 -6.73
N LEU A 334 -13.03 -3.04 -6.68
CA LEU A 334 -13.06 -3.93 -7.84
C LEU A 334 -14.49 -4.25 -8.25
N TRP A 335 -15.40 -4.45 -7.30
CA TRP A 335 -16.81 -4.66 -7.58
C TRP A 335 -17.45 -3.44 -8.23
N THR A 336 -17.19 -2.23 -7.75
CA THR A 336 -17.67 -1.00 -8.37
C THR A 336 -17.28 -0.92 -9.85
N ILE A 337 -16.03 -1.25 -10.18
CA ILE A 337 -15.55 -1.28 -11.57
C ILE A 337 -16.30 -2.35 -12.37
N ARG A 338 -16.43 -3.56 -11.82
CA ARG A 338 -17.09 -4.69 -12.49
C ARG A 338 -18.59 -4.45 -12.69
N LEU A 339 -19.26 -3.80 -11.74
CA LEU A 339 -20.66 -3.41 -11.84
C LEU A 339 -20.90 -2.40 -12.97
N LYS A 340 -19.99 -1.44 -13.16
CA LYS A 340 -20.03 -0.48 -14.26
C LYS A 340 -19.89 -1.14 -15.63
N ASP A 341 -19.20 -2.29 -15.69
CA ASP A 341 -18.93 -3.05 -16.92
C ASP A 341 -20.00 -4.12 -17.21
N ARG A 342 -20.42 -4.90 -16.20
CA ARG A 342 -21.26 -6.08 -16.34
C ARG A 342 -22.69 -5.95 -15.78
N GLY A 343 -22.97 -4.87 -15.05
CA GLY A 343 -24.29 -4.57 -14.52
C GLY A 343 -24.87 -5.64 -13.58
N GLU A 344 -26.19 -5.88 -13.72
CA GLU A 344 -26.96 -6.77 -12.85
C GLU A 344 -26.45 -8.22 -12.85
N GLU A 345 -25.98 -8.72 -13.99
CA GLU A 345 -25.43 -10.07 -14.12
C GLU A 345 -24.28 -10.31 -13.12
N TYR A 346 -23.44 -9.30 -12.91
CA TYR A 346 -22.35 -9.40 -11.96
C TYR A 346 -22.81 -9.45 -10.50
N ILE A 347 -23.89 -8.72 -10.14
CA ILE A 347 -24.51 -8.83 -8.81
C ILE A 347 -25.02 -10.25 -8.58
N ILE A 348 -25.79 -10.79 -9.53
CA ILE A 348 -26.40 -12.12 -9.40
C ILE A 348 -25.33 -13.20 -9.19
N GLU A 349 -24.25 -13.17 -9.96
CA GLU A 349 -23.16 -14.15 -9.87
C GLU A 349 -22.35 -14.05 -8.57
N ASN A 350 -22.23 -12.85 -7.97
CA ASN A 350 -21.34 -12.61 -6.84
C ASN A 350 -22.07 -12.21 -5.55
N LYS A 351 -23.40 -12.29 -5.53
CA LYS A 351 -24.27 -11.83 -4.43
C LYS A 351 -23.85 -12.37 -3.07
N GLU A 352 -23.67 -13.67 -2.94
CA GLU A 352 -23.30 -14.32 -1.68
C GLU A 352 -21.95 -13.81 -1.15
N LYS A 353 -20.97 -13.71 -2.04
CA LYS A 353 -19.64 -13.20 -1.68
C LYS A 353 -19.67 -11.73 -1.28
N MET A 354 -20.45 -10.90 -1.97
CA MET A 354 -20.61 -9.49 -1.64
C MET A 354 -21.23 -9.32 -0.26
N LEU A 355 -22.29 -10.07 0.04
CA LEU A 355 -22.98 -10.04 1.32
C LEU A 355 -22.07 -10.53 2.47
N GLU A 356 -21.30 -11.60 2.26
CA GLU A 356 -20.34 -12.11 3.25
C GLU A 356 -19.27 -11.04 3.63
N VAL A 357 -18.74 -10.34 2.65
CA VAL A 357 -17.75 -9.28 2.90
C VAL A 357 -18.38 -8.10 3.64
N LEU A 358 -19.61 -7.71 3.27
CA LEU A 358 -20.33 -6.65 3.98
C LEU A 358 -20.66 -7.05 5.42
N ASP A 359 -21.01 -8.32 5.68
CA ASP A 359 -21.20 -8.85 7.03
C ASP A 359 -19.95 -8.74 7.90
N ASN A 360 -18.80 -9.08 7.34
CA ASN A 360 -17.51 -8.98 8.02
C ASN A 360 -17.16 -7.52 8.37
N ILE A 361 -17.42 -6.59 7.44
CA ILE A 361 -17.24 -5.16 7.67
C ILE A 361 -18.20 -4.66 8.77
N GLU A 362 -19.48 -5.03 8.72
CA GLU A 362 -20.49 -4.61 9.70
C GLU A 362 -20.18 -5.11 11.11
N VAL A 363 -19.74 -6.36 11.24
CA VAL A 363 -19.30 -6.93 12.53
C VAL A 363 -18.15 -6.09 13.09
N THR A 364 -17.20 -5.71 12.25
CA THR A 364 -16.04 -4.91 12.65
C THR A 364 -16.44 -3.49 13.06
N ILE A 365 -17.33 -2.84 12.28
CA ILE A 365 -17.88 -1.51 12.60
C ILE A 365 -18.68 -1.53 13.90
N THR A 366 -19.58 -2.51 14.05
CA THR A 366 -20.43 -2.64 15.22
C THR A 366 -19.59 -2.83 16.49
N LYS A 367 -18.52 -3.62 16.40
CA LYS A 367 -17.59 -3.80 17.51
C LYS A 367 -16.89 -2.50 17.89
N LYS A 368 -16.41 -1.74 16.91
CA LYS A 368 -15.77 -0.43 17.14
C LYS A 368 -16.75 0.59 17.73
N LEU A 369 -18.00 0.62 17.25
CA LEU A 369 -19.04 1.51 17.81
C LEU A 369 -19.34 1.18 19.26
N ARG A 370 -19.36 -0.10 19.66
CA ARG A 370 -19.55 -0.51 21.06
C ARG A 370 -18.38 -0.08 21.93
N ASP A 371 -17.16 -0.17 21.41
CA ASP A 371 -15.95 0.20 22.16
C ASP A 371 -15.83 1.73 22.32
N GLU A 372 -16.44 2.54 21.43
CA GLU A 372 -16.49 4.01 21.57
C GLU A 372 -17.60 4.51 22.53
N ILE A 373 -18.65 3.72 22.74
CA ILE A 373 -19.81 4.11 23.57
C ILE A 373 -19.65 3.61 25.01
N ALA A 374 -18.75 2.66 25.26
CA ALA A 374 -18.45 2.08 26.59
C ALA A 374 -17.28 2.78 27.26
#